data_df0599cf3d3d8ea8a329d7b218c37a49
#
_entry.id   df0599cf3d3d8ea8a329d7b218c37a49
#
_cell.length_a   1.000
_cell.length_b   1.000
_cell.length_c   1.000
_cell.angle_alpha   90.00
_cell.angle_beta   90.00
_cell.angle_gamma   90.00
#
_symmetry.space_group_name_H-M   'P 1'
#
loop_
_entity.id
_entity.type
_entity.pdbx_description
1 polymer ?
#
loop_
_entity_poly.entity_id
_entity_poly.type
_entity_poly.pdbx_seq_one_letter_code
_entity_poly.pdbx_strand_id
1 'polypeptide(L)'
;MQEMYTINHVALMSGLSSRTIRNYIKMGFIEGEMINGVWHFSAEDVGALFVNPNVAPAIQAKRNALIFDFLSDDYKKLDEMCTVIDHTATLEEANAMSEFFCDAINKEWSGVINFGFSFNGNRARAILTGPEDAVQQLLADYHNAE
;
A
#
# COMPACT_ATOMS: atom_id res chain seq x y z
N MET A 1 5.43 -19.10 -8.70
CA MET A 1 6.46 -18.22 -8.15
C MET A 1 5.83 -17.34 -7.08
N GLN A 2 6.42 -17.32 -5.91
CA GLN A 2 5.90 -16.57 -4.79
C GLN A 2 6.26 -15.10 -4.93
N GLU A 3 5.25 -14.23 -4.83
CA GLU A 3 5.48 -12.80 -4.86
C GLU A 3 6.18 -12.36 -3.58
N MET A 4 7.15 -11.46 -3.72
CA MET A 4 7.92 -10.96 -2.59
C MET A 4 7.81 -9.45 -2.52
N TYR A 5 7.61 -8.96 -1.30
CA TYR A 5 7.50 -7.53 -1.02
C TYR A 5 8.77 -7.05 -0.32
N THR A 6 9.17 -5.83 -0.64
CA THR A 6 10.30 -5.16 0.03
C THR A 6 9.78 -4.30 1.19
N ILE A 7 10.70 -3.74 1.99
CA ILE A 7 10.32 -2.79 3.05
C ILE A 7 9.56 -1.60 2.45
N ASN A 8 9.98 -1.10 1.28
CA ASN A 8 9.30 0.01 0.63
C ASN A 8 7.86 -0.32 0.24
N HIS A 9 7.61 -1.54 -0.22
CA HIS A 9 6.25 -2.01 -0.50
C HIS A 9 5.41 -2.02 0.77
N VAL A 10 5.95 -2.60 1.85
CA VAL A 10 5.21 -2.71 3.11
C VAL A 10 4.93 -1.33 3.71
N ALA A 11 5.91 -0.43 3.66
CA ALA A 11 5.75 0.95 4.13
C ALA A 11 4.65 1.66 3.34
N LEU A 12 4.65 1.52 2.02
CA LEU A 12 3.66 2.17 1.17
C LEU A 12 2.25 1.63 1.47
N MET A 13 2.08 0.31 1.50
CA MET A 13 0.77 -0.31 1.75
C MET A 13 0.20 0.03 3.12
N SER A 14 1.06 0.13 4.13
CA SER A 14 0.64 0.35 5.51
C SER A 14 0.48 1.83 5.86
N GLY A 15 1.12 2.73 5.10
CA GLY A 15 1.21 4.13 5.44
C GLY A 15 2.23 4.43 6.54
N LEU A 16 2.95 3.43 6.99
CA LEU A 16 3.97 3.57 8.04
C LEU A 16 5.34 3.81 7.40
N SER A 17 6.26 4.40 8.16
CA SER A 17 7.60 4.66 7.65
C SER A 17 8.42 3.37 7.54
N SER A 18 9.42 3.37 6.67
CA SER A 18 10.34 2.24 6.57
C SER A 18 11.08 1.99 7.89
N ARG A 19 11.34 3.04 8.67
CA ARG A 19 11.93 2.92 10.00
C ARG A 19 11.01 2.11 10.93
N THR A 20 9.72 2.39 10.91
CA THR A 20 8.73 1.65 11.70
C THR A 20 8.71 0.18 11.30
N ILE A 21 8.73 -0.10 9.98
CA ILE A 21 8.76 -1.48 9.49
C ILE A 21 10.03 -2.19 9.96
N ARG A 22 11.19 -1.53 9.92
CA ARG A 22 12.45 -2.09 10.44
C ARG A 22 12.35 -2.41 11.92
N ASN A 23 11.69 -1.56 12.71
CA ASN A 23 11.46 -1.82 14.12
C ASN A 23 10.57 -3.06 14.33
N TYR A 24 9.55 -3.24 13.49
CA TYR A 24 8.69 -4.42 13.57
C TYR A 24 9.44 -5.71 13.24
N ILE A 25 10.40 -5.65 12.32
CA ILE A 25 11.29 -6.80 12.05
C ILE A 25 12.07 -7.15 13.32
N LYS A 26 12.65 -6.14 13.98
CA LYS A 26 13.40 -6.33 15.22
C LYS A 26 12.55 -6.90 16.34
N MET A 27 11.28 -6.50 16.42
CA MET A 27 10.35 -6.98 17.44
C MET A 27 9.78 -8.37 17.13
N GLY A 28 10.05 -8.89 15.94
CA GLY A 28 9.53 -10.18 15.54
C GLY A 28 8.08 -10.14 15.07
N PHE A 29 7.53 -8.95 14.80
CA PHE A 29 6.15 -8.81 14.31
C PHE A 29 6.00 -9.19 12.85
N ILE A 30 7.07 -9.16 12.09
CA ILE A 30 7.10 -9.62 10.71
C ILE A 30 8.38 -10.41 10.49
N GLU A 31 8.26 -11.55 9.85
CA GLU A 31 9.38 -12.37 9.43
C GLU A 31 9.64 -12.12 7.96
N GLY A 32 10.89 -12.23 7.56
CA GLY A 32 11.29 -12.05 6.19
C GLY A 32 12.59 -12.75 5.91
N GLU A 33 13.06 -12.59 4.69
CA GLU A 33 14.28 -13.21 4.21
C GLU A 33 15.21 -12.13 3.67
N MET A 34 16.47 -12.17 4.11
CA MET A 34 17.48 -11.25 3.58
C MET A 34 18.08 -11.85 2.32
N ILE A 35 17.88 -11.18 1.19
CA ILE A 35 18.39 -11.62 -0.11
C ILE A 35 19.23 -10.47 -0.68
N ASN A 36 20.53 -10.72 -0.86
CA ASN A 36 21.46 -9.72 -1.41
C ASN A 36 21.43 -8.38 -0.64
N GLY A 37 21.31 -8.45 0.68
CA GLY A 37 21.28 -7.26 1.53
C GLY A 37 19.94 -6.54 1.60
N VAL A 38 18.89 -7.10 0.99
CA VAL A 38 17.56 -6.50 0.96
C VAL A 38 16.56 -7.45 1.60
N TRP A 39 15.74 -6.92 2.51
CA TRP A 39 14.65 -7.68 3.12
C TRP A 39 13.56 -7.97 2.10
N HIS A 40 13.09 -9.23 2.10
CA HIS A 40 11.96 -9.67 1.28
C HIS A 40 10.95 -10.38 2.16
N PHE A 41 9.68 -10.11 1.90
CA PHE A 41 8.56 -10.68 2.66
C PHE A 41 7.57 -11.32 1.70
N SER A 42 7.06 -12.49 2.08
CA SER A 42 5.98 -13.12 1.32
C SER A 42 4.66 -12.39 1.57
N ALA A 43 3.67 -12.63 0.72
CA ALA A 43 2.33 -12.11 0.94
C ALA A 43 1.76 -12.58 2.28
N GLU A 44 2.08 -13.81 2.68
CA GLU A 44 1.67 -14.37 3.97
C GLU A 44 2.30 -13.60 5.14
N ASP A 45 3.59 -13.29 5.06
CA ASP A 45 4.29 -12.50 6.07
C ASP A 45 3.67 -11.11 6.23
N VAL A 46 3.38 -10.45 5.12
CA VAL A 46 2.75 -9.12 5.11
C VAL A 46 1.34 -9.20 5.69
N GLY A 47 0.57 -10.20 5.29
CA GLY A 47 -0.77 -10.41 5.83
C GLY A 47 -0.77 -10.61 7.33
N ALA A 48 0.18 -11.38 7.84
CA ALA A 48 0.32 -11.62 9.29
C ALA A 48 0.64 -10.32 10.04
N LEU A 49 1.50 -9.46 9.47
CA LEU A 49 1.79 -8.16 10.06
C LEU A 49 0.53 -7.30 10.15
N PHE A 50 -0.24 -7.26 9.08
CA PHE A 50 -1.40 -6.36 8.98
C PHE A 50 -2.54 -6.75 9.92
N VAL A 51 -2.61 -7.99 10.36
CA VAL A 51 -3.61 -8.45 11.35
C VAL A 51 -3.03 -8.56 12.76
N ASN A 52 -1.76 -8.27 12.97
CA ASN A 52 -1.15 -8.31 14.28
C ASN A 52 -1.83 -7.27 15.19
N PRO A 53 -2.34 -7.66 16.38
CA PRO A 53 -3.06 -6.73 17.25
C PRO A 53 -2.24 -5.52 17.70
N ASN A 54 -0.92 -5.61 17.68
CA ASN A 54 -0.04 -4.49 18.04
C ASN A 54 0.20 -3.53 16.88
N VAL A 55 -0.18 -3.92 15.67
CA VAL A 55 0.12 -3.16 14.44
C VAL A 55 -1.13 -2.70 13.72
N ALA A 56 -2.18 -3.54 13.68
CA ALA A 56 -3.39 -3.27 12.92
C ALA A 56 -4.03 -1.91 13.20
N PRO A 57 -4.16 -1.45 14.47
CA PRO A 57 -4.76 -0.13 14.74
C PRO A 57 -3.99 1.03 14.10
N ALA A 58 -2.66 0.95 14.09
CA ALA A 58 -1.83 1.99 13.48
C ALA A 58 -2.01 2.04 11.96
N ILE A 59 -2.08 0.88 11.32
CA ILE A 59 -2.29 0.77 9.87
C ILE A 59 -3.67 1.31 9.50
N GLN A 60 -4.69 0.92 10.25
CA GLN A 60 -6.06 1.37 10.00
C GLN A 60 -6.18 2.88 10.15
N ALA A 61 -5.55 3.45 11.17
CA ALA A 61 -5.53 4.89 11.37
C ALA A 61 -4.89 5.61 10.16
N LYS A 62 -3.81 5.06 9.62
CA LYS A 62 -3.15 5.64 8.43
C LYS A 62 -4.02 5.55 7.18
N ARG A 63 -4.71 4.44 6.98
CA ARG A 63 -5.64 4.29 5.85
C ARG A 63 -6.79 5.28 5.93
N ASN A 64 -7.38 5.43 7.11
CA ASN A 64 -8.46 6.39 7.34
C ASN A 64 -7.97 7.82 7.17
N ALA A 65 -6.73 8.09 7.58
CA ALA A 65 -6.12 9.40 7.46
C ALA A 65 -5.97 9.85 6.02
N LEU A 66 -5.74 8.94 5.06
CA LEU A 66 -5.64 9.31 3.66
C LEU A 66 -6.88 10.06 3.18
N ILE A 67 -8.05 9.51 3.49
CA ILE A 67 -9.33 10.11 3.10
C ILE A 67 -9.60 11.36 3.92
N PHE A 68 -9.42 11.27 5.23
CA PHE A 68 -9.68 12.38 6.13
C PHE A 68 -8.79 13.58 5.80
N ASP A 69 -7.50 13.38 5.60
CA ASP A 69 -6.56 14.46 5.28
C ASP A 69 -6.90 15.09 3.93
N PHE A 70 -7.28 14.27 2.96
CA PHE A 70 -7.71 14.78 1.67
C PHE A 70 -8.93 15.72 1.80
N LEU A 71 -9.93 15.29 2.57
CA LEU A 71 -11.16 16.07 2.77
C LEU A 71 -10.92 17.30 3.63
N SER A 72 -9.97 17.26 4.55
CA SER A 72 -9.71 18.35 5.50
C SER A 72 -8.86 19.47 4.92
N ASP A 73 -8.15 19.23 3.82
CA ASP A 73 -7.31 20.24 3.20
C ASP A 73 -8.14 21.12 2.26
N ASP A 74 -8.56 22.27 2.75
CA ASP A 74 -9.34 23.24 1.99
C ASP A 74 -8.49 24.17 1.13
N TYR A 75 -7.15 24.06 1.20
CA TYR A 75 -6.22 24.98 0.55
C TYR A 75 -5.29 24.27 -0.43
N LYS A 76 -5.83 23.27 -1.13
CA LYS A 76 -5.05 22.56 -2.15
C LYS A 76 -4.64 23.51 -3.27
N LYS A 77 -3.38 23.39 -3.70
CA LYS A 77 -2.82 24.24 -4.75
C LYS A 77 -2.99 23.66 -6.14
N LEU A 78 -3.23 22.36 -6.23
CA LEU A 78 -3.41 21.64 -7.49
C LEU A 78 -4.77 20.98 -7.49
N ASP A 79 -5.25 20.67 -8.67
CA ASP A 79 -6.42 19.79 -8.80
C ASP A 79 -6.01 18.41 -8.30
N GLU A 80 -6.71 17.92 -7.29
CA GLU A 80 -6.37 16.66 -6.63
C GLU A 80 -7.55 15.72 -6.64
N MET A 81 -7.24 14.44 -6.51
CA MET A 81 -8.21 13.37 -6.59
C MET A 81 -7.98 12.39 -5.45
N CYS A 82 -9.07 11.93 -4.84
CA CYS A 82 -9.07 10.80 -3.94
C CYS A 82 -10.00 9.75 -4.52
N THR A 83 -9.51 8.54 -4.72
CA THR A 83 -10.34 7.47 -5.25
C THR A 83 -10.17 6.21 -4.42
N VAL A 84 -11.25 5.44 -4.31
CA VAL A 84 -11.25 4.15 -3.64
C VAL A 84 -11.69 3.11 -4.67
N ILE A 85 -10.84 2.13 -4.89
CA ILE A 85 -11.16 0.98 -5.73
C ILE A 85 -11.44 -0.19 -4.80
N ASP A 86 -12.62 -0.78 -4.92
CA ASP A 86 -13.05 -1.85 -4.03
C ASP A 86 -13.74 -2.92 -4.85
N HIS A 87 -13.15 -4.10 -4.93
CA HIS A 87 -13.77 -5.17 -5.68
C HIS A 87 -13.48 -6.55 -5.10
N THR A 88 -14.33 -7.51 -5.46
CA THR A 88 -14.15 -8.91 -5.08
C THR A 88 -12.86 -9.43 -5.71
N ALA A 89 -12.05 -10.09 -4.92
CA ALA A 89 -10.76 -10.62 -5.37
C ALA A 89 -10.38 -11.86 -4.59
N THR A 90 -9.66 -12.75 -5.26
CA THR A 90 -8.94 -13.83 -4.59
C THR A 90 -7.66 -13.27 -3.98
N LEU A 91 -7.00 -14.05 -3.14
CA LEU A 91 -5.70 -13.65 -2.59
C LEU A 91 -4.70 -13.33 -3.70
N GLU A 92 -4.65 -14.16 -4.74
CA GLU A 92 -3.74 -13.96 -5.86
C GLU A 92 -4.04 -12.65 -6.61
N GLU A 93 -5.32 -12.38 -6.87
CA GLU A 93 -5.73 -11.13 -7.51
C GLU A 93 -5.44 -9.91 -6.65
N ALA A 94 -5.66 -10.01 -5.33
CA ALA A 94 -5.36 -8.93 -4.41
C ALA A 94 -3.85 -8.64 -4.36
N ASN A 95 -3.01 -9.67 -4.36
CA ASN A 95 -1.56 -9.51 -4.37
C ASN A 95 -1.09 -8.87 -5.68
N ALA A 96 -1.64 -9.28 -6.81
CA ALA A 96 -1.31 -8.67 -8.10
C ALA A 96 -1.68 -7.19 -8.14
N MET A 97 -2.83 -6.83 -7.59
CA MET A 97 -3.28 -5.45 -7.49
C MET A 97 -2.35 -4.60 -6.63
N SER A 98 -2.03 -5.08 -5.43
CA SER A 98 -1.16 -4.33 -4.53
C SER A 98 0.25 -4.20 -5.08
N GLU A 99 0.78 -5.26 -5.70
CA GLU A 99 2.09 -5.23 -6.33
C GLU A 99 2.16 -4.23 -7.47
N PHE A 100 1.13 -4.20 -8.32
CA PHE A 100 1.07 -3.24 -9.43
C PHE A 100 1.16 -1.81 -8.91
N PHE A 101 0.31 -1.44 -7.94
CA PHE A 101 0.31 -0.07 -7.42
C PHE A 101 1.60 0.27 -6.68
N CYS A 102 2.13 -0.64 -5.87
CA CYS A 102 3.37 -0.42 -5.16
C CYS A 102 4.53 -0.17 -6.13
N ASP A 103 4.66 -1.00 -7.15
CA ASP A 103 5.75 -0.88 -8.11
C ASP A 103 5.63 0.40 -8.95
N ALA A 104 4.43 0.70 -9.44
CA ALA A 104 4.21 1.89 -10.25
C ALA A 104 4.45 3.17 -9.45
N ILE A 105 3.95 3.23 -8.22
CA ILE A 105 4.12 4.42 -7.38
C ILE A 105 5.58 4.60 -7.01
N ASN A 106 6.26 3.54 -6.58
CA ASN A 106 7.67 3.63 -6.21
C ASN A 106 8.55 4.02 -7.41
N LYS A 107 8.19 3.60 -8.60
CA LYS A 107 8.96 3.88 -9.81
C LYS A 107 8.73 5.30 -10.34
N GLU A 108 7.46 5.74 -10.43
CA GLU A 108 7.11 6.97 -11.14
C GLU A 108 6.46 8.05 -10.28
N TRP A 109 5.83 7.66 -9.18
CA TRP A 109 4.96 8.56 -8.41
C TRP A 109 5.33 8.69 -6.94
N SER A 110 6.55 8.31 -6.58
CA SER A 110 7.03 8.39 -5.20
C SER A 110 6.95 9.82 -4.67
N GLY A 111 6.29 10.00 -3.53
CA GLY A 111 6.07 11.32 -2.95
C GLY A 111 4.97 12.13 -3.62
N VAL A 112 4.37 11.61 -4.71
CA VAL A 112 3.31 12.30 -5.47
C VAL A 112 1.95 11.67 -5.19
N ILE A 113 1.86 10.35 -5.27
CA ILE A 113 0.62 9.62 -5.00
C ILE A 113 0.76 8.88 -3.68
N ASN A 114 -0.22 9.07 -2.81
CA ASN A 114 -0.34 8.33 -1.56
C ASN A 114 -1.24 7.13 -1.77
N PHE A 115 -0.92 6.02 -1.13
CA PHE A 115 -1.57 4.74 -1.36
C PHE A 115 -1.88 4.05 -0.04
N GLY A 116 -3.07 3.44 0.03
CA GLY A 116 -3.44 2.53 1.10
C GLY A 116 -4.07 1.29 0.49
N PHE A 117 -3.81 0.13 1.07
CA PHE A 117 -4.33 -1.13 0.56
C PHE A 117 -4.85 -1.99 1.69
N SER A 118 -5.94 -2.72 1.43
CA SER A 118 -6.45 -3.72 2.36
C SER A 118 -7.09 -4.87 1.60
N PHE A 119 -7.00 -6.05 2.20
CA PHE A 119 -7.64 -7.26 1.69
C PHE A 119 -8.18 -8.04 2.89
N ASN A 120 -9.47 -8.39 2.84
CA ASN A 120 -10.13 -9.09 3.95
C ASN A 120 -10.39 -10.57 3.65
N GLY A 121 -9.75 -11.12 2.64
CA GLY A 121 -9.94 -12.50 2.20
C GLY A 121 -10.95 -12.65 1.06
N ASN A 122 -11.72 -11.62 0.78
CA ASN A 122 -12.77 -11.63 -0.23
C ASN A 122 -12.80 -10.35 -1.06
N ARG A 123 -12.47 -9.21 -0.46
CA ARG A 123 -12.50 -7.92 -1.14
C ARG A 123 -11.15 -7.22 -1.01
N ALA A 124 -10.67 -6.70 -2.14
CA ALA A 124 -9.46 -5.90 -2.20
C ALA A 124 -9.84 -4.43 -2.35
N ARG A 125 -9.21 -3.56 -1.57
CA ARG A 125 -9.46 -2.12 -1.59
C ARG A 125 -8.16 -1.37 -1.72
N ALA A 126 -8.09 -0.47 -2.71
CA ALA A 126 -6.98 0.47 -2.87
C ALA A 126 -7.51 1.89 -2.73
N ILE A 127 -6.78 2.70 -1.97
CA ILE A 127 -7.07 4.13 -1.81
C ILE A 127 -5.91 4.89 -2.43
N LEU A 128 -6.21 5.81 -3.34
CA LEU A 128 -5.20 6.63 -4.00
C LEU A 128 -5.56 8.10 -3.84
N THR A 129 -4.59 8.90 -3.42
CA THR A 129 -4.75 10.36 -3.35
C THR A 129 -3.55 11.04 -3.98
N GLY A 130 -3.78 12.17 -4.64
CA GLY A 130 -2.71 12.94 -5.24
C GLY A 130 -3.22 13.84 -6.36
N PRO A 131 -2.31 14.44 -7.14
CA PRO A 131 -2.69 15.24 -8.29
C PRO A 131 -3.59 14.46 -9.25
N GLU A 132 -4.64 15.10 -9.72
CA GLU A 132 -5.65 14.46 -10.55
C GLU A 132 -5.03 13.79 -11.78
N ASP A 133 -4.13 14.50 -12.48
CA ASP A 133 -3.48 13.97 -13.67
C ASP A 133 -2.68 12.70 -13.38
N ALA A 134 -1.94 12.70 -12.27
CA ALA A 134 -1.12 11.57 -11.88
C ALA A 134 -1.98 10.36 -11.50
N VAL A 135 -3.01 10.57 -10.71
CA VAL A 135 -3.91 9.48 -10.28
C VAL A 135 -4.64 8.90 -11.49
N GLN A 136 -5.14 9.75 -12.40
CA GLN A 136 -5.81 9.28 -13.62
C GLN A 136 -4.87 8.47 -14.51
N GLN A 137 -3.61 8.89 -14.64
CA GLN A 137 -2.63 8.15 -15.44
C GLN A 137 -2.36 6.78 -14.81
N LEU A 138 -2.18 6.72 -13.50
CA LEU A 138 -1.96 5.47 -12.80
C LEU A 138 -3.15 4.53 -12.95
N LEU A 139 -4.38 5.04 -12.85
CA LEU A 139 -5.58 4.23 -13.05
C LEU A 139 -5.68 3.70 -14.48
N ALA A 140 -5.35 4.52 -15.46
CA ALA A 140 -5.34 4.10 -16.87
C ALA A 140 -4.33 2.97 -17.08
N ASP A 141 -3.14 3.09 -16.51
CA ASP A 141 -2.10 2.06 -16.60
C ASP A 141 -2.55 0.77 -15.93
N TYR A 142 -3.23 0.87 -14.79
CA TYR A 142 -3.76 -0.29 -14.07
C TYR A 142 -4.81 -1.03 -14.91
N HIS A 143 -5.75 -0.30 -15.49
CA HIS A 143 -6.80 -0.92 -16.30
C HIS A 143 -6.25 -1.53 -17.59
N ASN A 144 -5.23 -0.93 -18.16
CA ASN A 144 -4.60 -1.46 -19.38
C ASN A 144 -3.73 -2.69 -19.12
N ALA A 145 -3.30 -2.89 -17.87
CA ALA A 145 -2.46 -4.03 -17.49
C ALA A 145 -3.29 -5.30 -17.22
N GLU A 146 -4.58 -5.19 -17.11
CA GLU A 146 -5.47 -6.35 -16.86
C GLU A 146 -5.71 -7.21 -18.09
#